data_4c65165a952d4f53ed4e64f5d0ee5865
#
_entry.id   4c65165a952d4f53ed4e64f5d0ee5865
#
_cell.length_a   1.000
_cell.length_b   1.000
_cell.length_c   1.000
_cell.angle_alpha   90.00
_cell.angle_beta   90.00
_cell.angle_gamma   90.00
#
_symmetry.space_group_name_H-M   'P 1'
#
loop_
_entity.id
_entity.type
_entity.pdbx_description
1 polymer ?
#
loop_
_entity_poly.entity_id
_entity_poly.type
_entity_poly.pdbx_seq_one_letter_code
_entity_poly.pdbx_strand_id
1 'polypeptide(L)'
;MLGADLIATGHYVRRRDIDGRTELLKGLDPNKDQSYFLHAVGGEQIARTLFPVGELEKPEVRRIAEKHDLATAKKKDSTGICFIGERRFSDFLKQYLPAQPGEIKNTEGEVIGRHHGLMYHTIGQRQGLGIGGLKDASDEPWYVLVKDLEHNELIVGQGNDHPWLFSGALLASEIYWVNPIDLSTPLRLTAKVRYRQSDQPCTLEKTANGYRATFDDPQRAVTPGQSVVFYDGEVCLGGGVIEVAEPWSSKGKRP
;
A
#
# COMPACT_ATOMS: atom_id res chain seq x y z
N MET A 1 28.39 -14.34 13.23
CA MET A 1 27.14 -14.12 14.02
C MET A 1 27.46 -13.19 15.18
N LEU A 2 26.63 -12.20 15.46
CA LEU A 2 26.89 -11.20 16.52
C LEU A 2 26.59 -11.69 17.94
N GLY A 3 26.12 -12.94 18.13
CA GLY A 3 25.77 -13.53 19.40
C GLY A 3 24.62 -12.84 20.15
N ALA A 4 23.72 -12.16 19.43
CA ALA A 4 22.58 -11.49 20.03
C ALA A 4 21.34 -12.41 20.03
N ASP A 5 20.62 -12.46 21.14
CA ASP A 5 19.37 -13.23 21.30
C ASP A 5 18.17 -12.46 20.75
N LEU A 6 18.19 -11.14 20.85
CA LEU A 6 17.14 -10.22 20.38
C LEU A 6 17.72 -9.12 19.52
N ILE A 7 16.90 -8.60 18.63
CA ILE A 7 17.18 -7.36 17.89
C ILE A 7 16.22 -6.26 18.36
N ALA A 8 16.65 -4.99 18.26
CA ALA A 8 15.79 -3.84 18.50
C ALA A 8 15.71 -3.00 17.24
N THR A 9 14.53 -2.50 16.91
CA THR A 9 14.31 -1.69 15.73
C THR A 9 13.40 -0.50 16.01
N GLY A 10 13.60 0.60 15.30
CA GLY A 10 12.82 1.83 15.45
C GLY A 10 11.47 1.82 14.71
N HIS A 11 10.91 0.66 14.36
CA HIS A 11 9.60 0.59 13.76
C HIS A 11 8.50 0.93 14.79
N TYR A 12 7.53 1.72 14.35
CA TYR A 12 6.35 2.08 15.13
C TYR A 12 5.31 0.96 15.02
N VAL A 13 5.58 -0.15 15.67
CA VAL A 13 4.67 -1.29 15.87
C VAL A 13 4.81 -1.79 17.27
N ARG A 14 3.85 -2.57 17.75
CA ARG A 14 3.87 -3.23 19.05
C ARG A 14 3.84 -4.74 18.86
N ARG A 15 4.17 -5.48 19.88
CA ARG A 15 3.99 -6.93 19.93
C ARG A 15 3.29 -7.32 21.22
N ARG A 16 2.62 -8.45 21.20
CA ARG A 16 2.00 -9.07 22.35
C ARG A 16 2.22 -10.57 22.33
N ASP A 17 2.64 -11.13 23.46
CA ASP A 17 2.75 -12.58 23.61
C ASP A 17 1.46 -13.10 24.26
N ILE A 18 0.77 -14.00 23.58
CA ILE A 18 -0.50 -14.58 24.04
C ILE A 18 -0.61 -16.04 23.54
N ASP A 19 -1.01 -16.94 24.44
CA ASP A 19 -1.27 -18.36 24.13
C ASP A 19 -0.10 -19.04 23.38
N GLY A 20 1.13 -18.73 23.78
CA GLY A 20 2.35 -19.33 23.20
C GLY A 20 2.73 -18.81 21.82
N ARG A 21 2.08 -17.78 21.32
CA ARG A 21 2.41 -17.10 20.05
C ARG A 21 2.64 -15.61 20.25
N THR A 22 3.36 -14.99 19.34
CA THR A 22 3.57 -13.55 19.35
C THR A 22 2.75 -12.90 18.24
N GLU A 23 1.95 -11.92 18.59
CA GLU A 23 1.16 -11.12 17.68
C GLU A 23 1.90 -9.81 17.31
N LEU A 24 1.75 -9.39 16.05
CA LEU A 24 2.14 -8.07 15.60
C LEU A 24 0.95 -7.11 15.77
N LEU A 25 1.16 -6.01 16.49
CA LEU A 25 0.13 -5.01 16.71
C LEU A 25 0.47 -3.70 16.01
N LYS A 26 -0.55 -2.94 15.66
CA LYS A 26 -0.40 -1.54 15.23
C LYS A 26 0.37 -0.74 16.27
N GLY A 27 1.19 0.22 15.80
CA GLY A 27 1.82 1.21 16.67
C GLY A 27 0.79 2.09 17.39
N LEU A 28 1.16 2.63 18.55
CA LEU A 28 0.28 3.53 19.32
C LEU A 28 -0.06 4.80 18.54
N ASP A 29 0.93 5.38 17.83
CA ASP A 29 0.73 6.53 16.96
C ASP A 29 0.14 6.09 15.62
N PRO A 30 -1.16 6.37 15.33
CA PRO A 30 -1.81 5.93 14.09
C PRO A 30 -1.23 6.60 12.83
N ASN A 31 -0.56 7.77 13.00
CA ASN A 31 0.08 8.46 11.89
C ASN A 31 1.45 7.88 11.54
N LYS A 32 2.01 7.04 12.43
CA LYS A 32 3.33 6.43 12.29
C LYS A 32 3.29 4.90 12.30
N ASP A 33 2.12 4.30 12.51
CA ASP A 33 1.94 2.84 12.48
C ASP A 33 2.58 2.25 11.22
N GLN A 34 3.49 1.30 11.42
CA GLN A 34 4.25 0.63 10.36
C GLN A 34 3.92 -0.86 10.24
N SER A 35 2.86 -1.32 10.89
CA SER A 35 2.41 -2.72 10.79
C SER A 35 2.16 -3.15 9.35
N TYR A 36 1.67 -2.21 8.51
CA TYR A 36 1.49 -2.43 7.08
C TYR A 36 2.76 -2.91 6.37
N PHE A 37 3.94 -2.42 6.75
CA PHE A 37 5.20 -2.82 6.12
C PHE A 37 5.79 -4.11 6.68
N LEU A 38 5.36 -4.50 7.89
CA LEU A 38 5.85 -5.70 8.56
C LEU A 38 4.90 -6.90 8.42
N HIS A 39 3.85 -6.81 7.62
CA HIS A 39 2.85 -7.85 7.44
C HIS A 39 3.41 -9.20 6.98
N ALA A 40 4.57 -9.21 6.32
CA ALA A 40 5.24 -10.42 5.83
C ALA A 40 6.30 -10.97 6.81
N VAL A 41 6.34 -10.47 8.06
CA VAL A 41 7.24 -10.95 9.10
C VAL A 41 6.47 -11.89 10.02
N GLY A 42 6.92 -13.14 10.14
CA GLY A 42 6.25 -14.16 10.96
C GLY A 42 6.37 -13.92 12.46
N GLY A 43 5.45 -14.51 13.24
CA GLY A 43 5.38 -14.36 14.70
C GLY A 43 6.66 -14.76 15.43
N GLU A 44 7.39 -15.77 14.93
CA GLU A 44 8.68 -16.19 15.51
C GLU A 44 9.76 -15.09 15.38
N GLN A 45 9.81 -14.37 14.26
CA GLN A 45 10.73 -13.26 14.05
C GLN A 45 10.31 -12.05 14.89
N ILE A 46 8.99 -11.79 14.97
CA ILE A 46 8.44 -10.74 15.86
C ILE A 46 8.77 -11.03 17.33
N ALA A 47 8.70 -12.29 17.77
CA ALA A 47 9.05 -12.71 19.13
C ALA A 47 10.50 -12.37 19.51
N ARG A 48 11.40 -12.35 18.53
CA ARG A 48 12.82 -12.00 18.73
C ARG A 48 13.14 -10.53 18.47
N THR A 49 12.10 -9.70 18.27
CA THR A 49 12.28 -8.28 17.93
C THR A 49 11.67 -7.40 19.03
N LEU A 50 12.42 -6.40 19.46
CA LEU A 50 11.96 -5.34 20.34
C LEU A 50 11.59 -4.10 19.52
N PHE A 51 10.50 -3.45 19.90
CA PHE A 51 9.98 -2.23 19.27
C PHE A 51 9.88 -1.08 20.28
N PRO A 52 11.02 -0.49 20.72
CA PRO A 52 11.05 0.46 21.84
C PRO A 52 10.19 1.71 21.65
N VAL A 53 9.90 2.08 20.40
CA VAL A 53 9.12 3.27 20.06
C VAL A 53 7.64 2.98 19.75
N GLY A 54 7.25 1.72 19.75
CA GLY A 54 5.90 1.29 19.36
C GLY A 54 4.79 1.74 20.28
N GLU A 55 5.09 1.91 21.56
CA GLU A 55 4.17 2.38 22.63
C GLU A 55 4.20 3.91 22.81
N LEU A 56 4.86 4.65 21.91
CA LEU A 56 5.07 6.08 22.03
C LEU A 56 4.56 6.80 20.79
N GLU A 57 3.99 7.99 20.98
CA GLU A 57 3.74 8.92 19.89
C GLU A 57 5.05 9.59 19.40
N LYS A 58 5.13 9.91 18.14
CA LYS A 58 6.33 10.51 17.52
C LYS A 58 6.84 11.78 18.23
N PRO A 59 5.97 12.72 18.68
CA PRO A 59 6.42 13.88 19.44
C PRO A 59 7.15 13.49 20.73
N GLU A 60 6.69 12.48 21.43
CA GLU A 60 7.32 12.00 22.66
C GLU A 60 8.71 11.38 22.39
N VAL A 61 8.82 10.57 21.32
CA VAL A 61 10.11 10.02 20.87
C VAL A 61 11.11 11.15 20.59
N ARG A 62 10.67 12.23 19.93
CA ARG A 62 11.53 13.41 19.69
C ARG A 62 11.94 14.10 20.96
N ARG A 63 11.01 14.31 21.89
CA ARG A 63 11.29 14.90 23.21
C ARG A 63 12.34 14.10 23.98
N ILE A 64 12.22 12.78 23.98
CA ILE A 64 13.23 11.88 24.60
C ILE A 64 14.58 12.04 23.91
N ALA A 65 14.61 12.02 22.57
CA ALA A 65 15.85 12.15 21.80
C ALA A 65 16.55 13.51 22.05
N GLU A 66 15.79 14.60 22.16
CA GLU A 66 16.32 15.93 22.50
C GLU A 66 16.84 15.98 23.93
N LYS A 67 16.12 15.39 24.89
CA LYS A 67 16.54 15.32 26.31
C LYS A 67 17.87 14.60 26.49
N HIS A 68 18.18 13.63 25.61
CA HIS A 68 19.41 12.84 25.66
C HIS A 68 20.45 13.28 24.62
N ASP A 69 20.29 14.47 24.02
CA ASP A 69 21.18 15.05 23.01
C ASP A 69 21.54 14.08 21.88
N LEU A 70 20.58 13.28 21.43
CA LEU A 70 20.81 12.34 20.34
C LEU A 70 20.95 13.10 19.00
N ALA A 71 22.00 12.79 18.24
CA ALA A 71 22.29 13.44 16.95
C ALA A 71 21.11 13.34 15.94
N THR A 72 20.24 12.36 16.10
CA THR A 72 19.06 12.12 15.25
C THR A 72 17.80 12.85 15.70
N ALA A 73 17.81 13.55 16.84
CA ALA A 73 16.62 14.20 17.41
C ALA A 73 15.90 15.14 16.42
N LYS A 74 16.67 15.92 15.65
CA LYS A 74 16.16 16.89 14.66
C LYS A 74 16.12 16.33 13.22
N LYS A 75 16.44 15.05 13.03
CA LYS A 75 16.43 14.44 11.70
C LYS A 75 15.00 14.39 11.15
N LYS A 76 14.82 14.85 9.91
CA LYS A 76 13.54 14.70 9.19
C LYS A 76 13.20 13.24 9.01
N ASP A 77 11.89 12.93 8.97
CA ASP A 77 11.43 11.58 8.67
C ASP A 77 11.93 11.17 7.28
N SER A 78 12.30 9.90 7.14
CA SER A 78 12.66 9.33 5.84
C SER A 78 11.43 9.34 4.94
N THR A 79 11.52 10.03 3.80
CA THR A 79 10.43 10.15 2.82
C THR A 79 10.63 9.26 1.59
N GLY A 80 11.73 8.49 1.55
CA GLY A 80 12.10 7.62 0.45
C GLY A 80 12.60 6.26 0.92
N ILE A 81 12.95 5.42 -0.04
CA ILE A 81 13.54 4.10 0.21
C ILE A 81 14.97 4.30 0.73
N CYS A 82 15.28 3.75 1.90
CA CYS A 82 16.53 3.99 2.64
C CYS A 82 17.83 3.72 1.85
N PHE A 83 17.79 2.85 0.84
CA PHE A 83 18.97 2.47 0.05
C PHE A 83 19.18 3.33 -1.21
N ILE A 84 18.19 4.14 -1.60
CA ILE A 84 18.23 4.92 -2.85
C ILE A 84 18.82 6.32 -2.60
N GLY A 85 18.80 6.82 -1.36
CA GLY A 85 19.22 8.17 -1.01
C GLY A 85 18.26 9.24 -1.54
N GLU A 86 18.69 10.51 -1.54
CA GLU A 86 17.89 11.67 -1.98
C GLU A 86 17.87 11.81 -3.52
N ARG A 87 17.61 10.74 -4.25
CA ARG A 87 17.46 10.78 -5.71
C ARG A 87 15.98 10.82 -6.09
N ARG A 88 15.65 11.43 -7.23
CA ARG A 88 14.31 11.31 -7.80
C ARG A 88 14.07 9.85 -8.16
N PHE A 89 12.97 9.27 -7.70
CA PHE A 89 12.63 7.86 -7.93
C PHE A 89 12.63 7.49 -9.43
N SER A 90 12.16 8.40 -10.28
CA SER A 90 12.20 8.25 -11.73
C SER A 90 13.61 8.09 -12.29
N ASP A 91 14.59 8.86 -11.77
CA ASP A 91 15.96 8.84 -12.25
C ASP A 91 16.70 7.57 -11.79
N PHE A 92 16.31 7.04 -10.62
CA PHE A 92 16.78 5.76 -10.14
C PHE A 92 16.25 4.61 -11.01
N LEU A 93 14.93 4.57 -11.28
CA LEU A 93 14.33 3.51 -12.09
C LEU A 93 14.85 3.46 -13.52
N LYS A 94 15.13 4.61 -14.13
CA LYS A 94 15.70 4.68 -15.51
C LYS A 94 17.01 3.91 -15.68
N GLN A 95 17.75 3.70 -14.59
CA GLN A 95 19.03 2.97 -14.64
C GLN A 95 18.84 1.45 -14.76
N TYR A 96 17.68 0.93 -14.32
CA TYR A 96 17.41 -0.50 -14.25
C TYR A 96 16.33 -0.96 -15.22
N LEU A 97 15.41 -0.08 -15.56
CA LEU A 97 14.27 -0.38 -16.41
C LEU A 97 14.25 0.60 -17.59
N PRO A 98 14.44 0.12 -18.83
CA PRO A 98 14.33 0.98 -19.99
C PRO A 98 12.90 1.53 -20.08
N ALA A 99 12.80 2.84 -20.14
CA ALA A 99 11.51 3.51 -20.30
C ALA A 99 10.95 3.18 -21.70
N GLN A 100 9.70 2.75 -21.74
CA GLN A 100 8.95 2.54 -22.96
C GLN A 100 7.85 3.62 -23.05
N PRO A 101 8.07 4.70 -23.80
CA PRO A 101 7.04 5.70 -24.02
C PRO A 101 5.84 5.12 -24.77
N GLY A 102 4.64 5.59 -24.38
CA GLY A 102 3.39 5.17 -25.00
C GLY A 102 2.36 6.28 -25.02
N GLU A 103 1.15 5.95 -25.40
CA GLU A 103 0.04 6.88 -25.52
C GLU A 103 -0.70 7.03 -24.17
N ILE A 104 -1.20 8.24 -23.93
CA ILE A 104 -2.20 8.51 -22.90
C ILE A 104 -3.53 8.69 -23.61
N LYS A 105 -4.51 7.87 -23.25
CA LYS A 105 -5.86 7.90 -23.83
C LYS A 105 -6.90 8.27 -22.80
N ASN A 106 -7.96 8.92 -23.23
CA ASN A 106 -9.17 9.07 -22.42
C ASN A 106 -10.02 7.80 -22.45
N THR A 107 -11.15 7.81 -21.75
CA THR A 107 -12.10 6.67 -21.69
C THR A 107 -12.80 6.37 -23.00
N GLU A 108 -12.82 7.31 -23.92
CA GLU A 108 -13.37 7.20 -25.27
C GLU A 108 -12.36 6.63 -26.29
N GLY A 109 -11.10 6.43 -25.84
CA GLY A 109 -10.02 5.90 -26.68
C GLY A 109 -9.25 6.97 -27.46
N GLU A 110 -9.51 8.25 -27.22
CA GLU A 110 -8.81 9.33 -27.91
C GLU A 110 -7.44 9.57 -27.28
N VAL A 111 -6.43 9.76 -28.10
CA VAL A 111 -5.07 10.07 -27.65
C VAL A 111 -4.99 11.53 -27.21
N ILE A 112 -4.70 11.74 -25.94
CA ILE A 112 -4.64 13.08 -25.31
C ILE A 112 -3.26 13.44 -24.78
N GLY A 113 -2.28 12.56 -24.92
CA GLY A 113 -0.92 12.79 -24.50
C GLY A 113 0.00 11.61 -24.69
N ARG A 114 1.21 11.71 -24.14
CA ARG A 114 2.20 10.63 -24.13
C ARG A 114 2.83 10.48 -22.76
N HIS A 115 3.00 9.24 -22.32
CA HIS A 115 3.74 8.94 -21.10
C HIS A 115 5.18 8.47 -21.42
N HIS A 116 6.07 8.57 -20.44
CA HIS A 116 7.47 8.15 -20.56
C HIS A 116 7.72 6.69 -20.14
N GLY A 117 6.69 5.98 -19.74
CA GLY A 117 6.73 4.58 -19.29
C GLY A 117 5.66 4.31 -18.25
N LEU A 118 4.88 3.23 -18.42
CA LEU A 118 3.81 2.83 -17.49
C LEU A 118 4.31 2.60 -16.06
N MET A 119 5.59 2.25 -15.89
CA MET A 119 6.21 2.02 -14.58
C MET A 119 6.24 3.26 -13.68
N TYR A 120 6.17 4.46 -14.26
CA TYR A 120 6.17 5.71 -13.50
C TYR A 120 4.79 6.14 -13.03
N HIS A 121 3.74 5.39 -13.39
CA HIS A 121 2.36 5.73 -13.12
C HIS A 121 1.70 4.69 -12.21
N THR A 122 0.84 5.18 -11.32
CA THR A 122 0.05 4.36 -10.39
C THR A 122 -1.43 4.69 -10.56
N ILE A 123 -2.31 3.71 -10.47
CA ILE A 123 -3.76 3.92 -10.53
C ILE A 123 -4.17 4.94 -9.46
N GLY A 124 -4.99 5.92 -9.85
CA GLY A 124 -5.42 7.04 -9.01
C GLY A 124 -4.41 8.18 -8.90
N GLN A 125 -3.27 8.11 -9.59
CA GLN A 125 -2.31 9.21 -9.66
C GLN A 125 -2.89 10.39 -10.44
N ARG A 126 -2.70 11.60 -9.91
CA ARG A 126 -3.11 12.88 -10.53
C ARG A 126 -1.92 13.64 -11.13
N GLN A 127 -0.80 13.68 -10.39
CA GLN A 127 0.34 14.53 -10.73
C GLN A 127 1.23 13.87 -11.80
N GLY A 128 1.88 14.70 -12.62
CA GLY A 128 2.91 14.23 -13.57
C GLY A 128 2.36 13.60 -14.84
N LEU A 129 1.08 13.77 -15.17
CA LEU A 129 0.48 13.26 -16.40
C LEU A 129 0.84 14.11 -17.61
N GLY A 130 1.17 15.39 -17.42
CA GLY A 130 1.51 16.30 -18.52
C GLY A 130 0.33 16.61 -19.45
N ILE A 131 -0.89 16.31 -19.03
CA ILE A 131 -2.11 16.62 -19.77
C ILE A 131 -2.54 18.03 -19.37
N GLY A 132 -2.59 18.96 -20.32
CA GLY A 132 -3.01 20.33 -20.09
C GLY A 132 -3.92 20.83 -21.17
N GLY A 133 -4.93 21.67 -20.79
CA GLY A 133 -5.63 22.56 -21.69
C GLY A 133 -6.37 21.93 -22.87
N LEU A 134 -7.00 20.78 -22.71
CA LEU A 134 -7.87 20.20 -23.75
C LEU A 134 -9.15 21.05 -23.86
N LYS A 135 -9.47 21.49 -25.08
CA LYS A 135 -10.55 22.45 -25.38
C LYS A 135 -11.96 22.01 -24.94
N ASP A 136 -12.20 20.70 -24.88
CA ASP A 136 -13.53 20.12 -24.60
C ASP A 136 -13.55 19.32 -23.28
N ALA A 137 -12.50 19.43 -22.47
CA ALA A 137 -12.41 18.78 -21.16
C ALA A 137 -13.03 19.66 -20.06
N SER A 138 -13.59 19.02 -19.03
CA SER A 138 -14.04 19.74 -17.83
C SER A 138 -12.84 20.30 -17.05
N ASP A 139 -13.10 21.22 -16.10
CA ASP A 139 -12.05 21.76 -15.21
C ASP A 139 -11.58 20.74 -14.16
N GLU A 140 -12.14 19.52 -14.16
CA GLU A 140 -11.77 18.49 -13.20
C GLU A 140 -10.40 17.88 -13.51
N PRO A 141 -9.63 17.51 -12.48
CA PRO A 141 -8.32 16.91 -12.68
C PRO A 141 -8.39 15.52 -13.28
N TRP A 142 -7.37 15.20 -14.07
CA TRP A 142 -7.16 13.89 -14.67
C TRP A 142 -6.54 12.91 -13.67
N TYR A 143 -7.00 11.66 -13.71
CA TYR A 143 -6.49 10.56 -12.89
C TYR A 143 -6.17 9.35 -13.76
N VAL A 144 -5.12 8.62 -13.40
CA VAL A 144 -4.82 7.32 -13.99
C VAL A 144 -5.89 6.33 -13.58
N LEU A 145 -6.55 5.72 -14.56
CA LEU A 145 -7.61 4.73 -14.36
C LEU A 145 -7.11 3.31 -14.62
N VAL A 146 -6.38 3.10 -15.72
CA VAL A 146 -5.87 1.79 -16.14
C VAL A 146 -4.46 1.93 -16.69
N LYS A 147 -3.65 0.90 -16.48
CA LYS A 147 -2.37 0.69 -17.14
C LYS A 147 -2.54 -0.51 -18.06
N ASP A 148 -2.73 -0.29 -19.33
CA ASP A 148 -2.75 -1.36 -20.33
C ASP A 148 -1.32 -1.76 -20.66
N LEU A 149 -0.90 -2.89 -20.10
CA LEU A 149 0.47 -3.39 -20.28
C LEU A 149 0.67 -4.05 -21.64
N GLU A 150 -0.39 -4.57 -22.23
CA GLU A 150 -0.35 -5.25 -23.54
C GLU A 150 -0.10 -4.26 -24.67
N HIS A 151 -0.84 -3.14 -24.67
CA HIS A 151 -0.74 -2.10 -25.69
C HIS A 151 0.22 -0.96 -25.30
N ASN A 152 0.79 -0.99 -24.09
CA ASN A 152 1.63 0.08 -23.53
C ASN A 152 0.90 1.43 -23.48
N GLU A 153 -0.35 1.43 -23.02
CA GLU A 153 -1.23 2.60 -22.97
C GLU A 153 -1.60 2.96 -21.53
N LEU A 154 -1.71 4.26 -21.27
CA LEU A 154 -2.17 4.80 -20.00
C LEU A 154 -3.57 5.39 -20.19
N ILE A 155 -4.58 4.75 -19.62
CA ILE A 155 -5.96 5.25 -19.69
C ILE A 155 -6.21 6.17 -18.51
N VAL A 156 -6.71 7.37 -18.79
CA VAL A 156 -7.00 8.40 -17.80
C VAL A 156 -8.44 8.89 -17.92
N GLY A 157 -8.97 9.44 -16.83
CA GLY A 157 -10.30 10.06 -16.81
C GLY A 157 -10.34 11.22 -15.82
N GLN A 158 -11.31 12.10 -16.02
CA GLN A 158 -11.53 13.26 -15.15
C GLN A 158 -12.41 12.91 -13.96
N GLY A 159 -12.24 13.65 -12.87
CA GLY A 159 -13.01 13.51 -11.64
C GLY A 159 -12.39 12.56 -10.62
N ASN A 160 -12.44 12.99 -9.36
CA ASN A 160 -11.92 12.20 -8.23
C ASN A 160 -12.78 10.96 -7.92
N ASP A 161 -14.01 10.98 -8.36
CA ASP A 161 -15.05 9.98 -8.15
C ASP A 161 -15.34 9.14 -9.41
N HIS A 162 -14.46 9.20 -10.41
CA HIS A 162 -14.63 8.43 -11.65
C HIS A 162 -14.87 6.95 -11.32
N PRO A 163 -15.92 6.30 -11.86
CA PRO A 163 -16.35 4.94 -11.48
C PRO A 163 -15.25 3.88 -11.61
N TRP A 164 -14.34 4.04 -12.57
CA TRP A 164 -13.24 3.10 -12.77
C TRP A 164 -12.14 3.15 -11.71
N LEU A 165 -12.17 4.14 -10.82
CA LEU A 165 -11.28 4.20 -9.67
C LEU A 165 -11.71 3.28 -8.54
N PHE A 166 -12.96 2.79 -8.54
CA PHE A 166 -13.52 2.08 -7.40
C PHE A 166 -13.61 0.57 -7.63
N SER A 167 -13.25 -0.17 -6.61
CA SER A 167 -13.28 -1.64 -6.58
C SER A 167 -14.08 -2.11 -5.37
N GLY A 168 -14.93 -3.13 -5.57
CA GLY A 168 -15.73 -3.74 -4.52
C GLY A 168 -15.05 -4.93 -3.88
N ALA A 169 -14.11 -5.55 -4.60
CA ALA A 169 -13.33 -6.67 -4.11
C ALA A 169 -11.94 -6.67 -4.74
N LEU A 170 -11.08 -7.51 -4.20
CA LEU A 170 -9.78 -7.82 -4.78
C LEU A 170 -9.48 -9.32 -4.65
N LEU A 171 -8.61 -9.81 -5.52
CA LEU A 171 -7.94 -11.09 -5.37
C LEU A 171 -6.49 -10.83 -4.96
N ALA A 172 -6.01 -11.59 -3.98
CA ALA A 172 -4.64 -11.52 -3.49
C ALA A 172 -3.99 -12.91 -3.51
N SER A 173 -2.70 -12.92 -3.82
CA SER A 173 -1.82 -14.08 -3.75
C SER A 173 -0.69 -13.85 -2.76
N GLU A 174 0.18 -14.85 -2.61
CA GLU A 174 1.39 -14.78 -1.79
C GLU A 174 1.13 -14.22 -0.37
N ILE A 175 0.02 -14.64 0.26
CA ILE A 175 -0.32 -14.17 1.59
C ILE A 175 0.60 -14.80 2.62
N TYR A 176 1.29 -13.95 3.36
CA TYR A 176 2.04 -14.27 4.56
C TYR A 176 1.18 -13.97 5.79
N TRP A 177 1.00 -14.98 6.62
CA TRP A 177 0.33 -14.83 7.91
C TRP A 177 1.36 -14.68 9.01
N VAL A 178 1.23 -13.66 9.86
CA VAL A 178 2.08 -13.47 11.06
C VAL A 178 2.01 -14.69 11.97
N ASN A 179 0.80 -15.20 12.16
CA ASN A 179 0.51 -16.48 12.78
C ASN A 179 -0.53 -17.23 11.93
N PRO A 180 -0.56 -18.57 11.98
CA PRO A 180 -1.58 -19.35 11.28
C PRO A 180 -2.99 -18.88 11.66
N ILE A 181 -3.88 -18.74 10.66
CA ILE A 181 -5.30 -18.41 10.85
C ILE A 181 -6.17 -19.49 10.20
N ASP A 182 -7.36 -19.72 10.76
CA ASP A 182 -8.35 -20.60 10.17
C ASP A 182 -9.22 -19.82 9.16
N LEU A 183 -9.23 -20.27 7.92
CA LEU A 183 -10.03 -19.76 6.81
C LEU A 183 -10.89 -20.86 6.18
N SER A 184 -11.31 -21.84 6.98
CA SER A 184 -12.29 -22.87 6.56
C SER A 184 -13.65 -22.26 6.23
N THR A 185 -13.96 -21.11 6.80
CA THR A 185 -15.14 -20.29 6.51
C THR A 185 -14.72 -18.84 6.23
N PRO A 186 -15.54 -18.05 5.51
CA PRO A 186 -15.28 -16.62 5.33
C PRO A 186 -15.11 -15.90 6.66
N LEU A 187 -14.10 -15.06 6.75
CA LEU A 187 -13.74 -14.35 7.97
C LEU A 187 -13.98 -12.85 7.84
N ARG A 188 -14.65 -12.29 8.85
CA ARG A 188 -14.91 -10.85 8.92
C ARG A 188 -13.71 -10.14 9.53
N LEU A 189 -13.12 -9.21 8.77
CA LEU A 189 -11.87 -8.52 9.10
C LEU A 189 -11.94 -7.05 8.66
N THR A 190 -10.82 -6.36 8.88
CA THR A 190 -10.54 -5.10 8.19
C THR A 190 -9.29 -5.24 7.33
N ALA A 191 -9.19 -4.45 6.27
CA ALA A 191 -8.03 -4.45 5.40
C ALA A 191 -7.57 -3.04 5.04
N LYS A 192 -6.27 -2.91 4.73
CA LYS A 192 -5.69 -1.71 4.10
C LYS A 192 -5.07 -2.10 2.77
N VAL A 193 -5.40 -1.38 1.73
CA VAL A 193 -4.79 -1.53 0.39
C VAL A 193 -3.71 -0.49 0.13
N ARG A 194 -3.47 0.40 1.09
CA ARG A 194 -2.42 1.43 1.10
C ARG A 194 -1.99 1.75 2.53
N TYR A 195 -0.73 2.09 2.71
CA TYR A 195 -0.11 2.36 4.01
C TYR A 195 -0.89 3.35 4.90
N ARG A 196 -1.31 4.50 4.34
CA ARG A 196 -1.99 5.56 5.12
C ARG A 196 -3.52 5.50 5.07
N GLN A 197 -4.08 4.40 4.59
CA GLN A 197 -5.51 4.20 4.57
C GLN A 197 -6.01 3.84 5.97
N SER A 198 -7.20 4.30 6.34
CA SER A 198 -7.94 3.76 7.49
C SER A 198 -8.35 2.31 7.23
N ASP A 199 -8.59 1.58 8.30
CA ASP A 199 -9.09 0.21 8.22
C ASP A 199 -10.44 0.16 7.47
N GLN A 200 -10.54 -0.74 6.49
CA GLN A 200 -11.74 -0.91 5.67
C GLN A 200 -12.38 -2.26 5.97
N PRO A 201 -13.63 -2.29 6.45
CA PRO A 201 -14.35 -3.55 6.71
C PRO A 201 -14.45 -4.40 5.45
N CYS A 202 -14.14 -5.69 5.59
CA CYS A 202 -14.20 -6.65 4.49
C CYS A 202 -14.50 -8.06 4.99
N THR A 203 -14.90 -8.91 4.07
CA THR A 203 -14.98 -10.36 4.26
C THR A 203 -13.90 -11.00 3.43
N LEU A 204 -13.04 -11.79 4.08
CA LEU A 204 -11.96 -12.56 3.46
C LEU A 204 -12.38 -14.01 3.30
N GLU A 205 -12.20 -14.54 2.11
CA GLU A 205 -12.47 -15.95 1.78
C GLU A 205 -11.31 -16.57 0.99
N LYS A 206 -11.07 -17.84 1.22
CA LYS A 206 -10.10 -18.62 0.44
C LYS A 206 -10.74 -19.03 -0.87
N THR A 207 -9.99 -18.90 -1.97
CA THR A 207 -10.40 -19.32 -3.32
C THR A 207 -9.43 -20.36 -3.87
N ALA A 208 -9.72 -20.91 -5.05
CA ALA A 208 -8.82 -21.85 -5.70
C ALA A 208 -7.43 -21.25 -6.02
N ASN A 209 -7.38 -19.95 -6.28
CA ASN A 209 -6.19 -19.23 -6.76
C ASN A 209 -5.68 -18.17 -5.77
N GLY A 210 -5.95 -18.32 -4.47
CA GLY A 210 -5.53 -17.35 -3.46
C GLY A 210 -6.66 -16.95 -2.53
N TYR A 211 -6.83 -15.66 -2.30
CA TYR A 211 -7.80 -15.12 -1.36
C TYR A 211 -8.56 -13.96 -1.98
N ARG A 212 -9.84 -13.92 -1.73
CA ARG A 212 -10.72 -12.83 -2.18
C ARG A 212 -11.15 -11.99 -0.98
N ALA A 213 -10.90 -10.70 -1.02
CA ALA A 213 -11.44 -9.76 -0.04
C ALA A 213 -12.55 -8.92 -0.67
N THR A 214 -13.76 -9.02 -0.11
CA THR A 214 -14.94 -8.23 -0.52
C THR A 214 -15.16 -7.14 0.50
N PHE A 215 -15.17 -5.89 0.06
CA PHE A 215 -15.33 -4.72 0.92
C PHE A 215 -16.80 -4.32 1.06
N ASP A 216 -17.15 -3.76 2.22
CA ASP A 216 -18.49 -3.20 2.44
C ASP A 216 -18.71 -1.94 1.61
N ASP A 217 -17.70 -1.08 1.57
CA ASP A 217 -17.69 0.15 0.81
C ASP A 217 -16.65 0.09 -0.34
N PRO A 218 -16.91 0.77 -1.45
CA PRO A 218 -15.99 0.76 -2.60
C PRO A 218 -14.62 1.33 -2.23
N GLN A 219 -13.56 0.60 -2.58
CA GLN A 219 -12.19 0.99 -2.32
C GLN A 219 -11.60 1.72 -3.52
N ARG A 220 -11.10 2.94 -3.28
CA ARG A 220 -10.53 3.77 -4.35
C ARG A 220 -9.12 3.35 -4.71
N ALA A 221 -8.88 3.20 -6.00
CA ALA A 221 -7.56 2.98 -6.60
C ALA A 221 -6.82 1.74 -6.04
N VAL A 222 -7.56 0.64 -5.87
CA VAL A 222 -6.95 -0.68 -5.62
C VAL A 222 -6.04 -1.01 -6.79
N THR A 223 -4.77 -1.28 -6.49
CA THR A 223 -3.73 -1.36 -7.53
C THR A 223 -3.07 -2.73 -7.49
N PRO A 224 -3.15 -3.53 -8.55
CA PRO A 224 -2.36 -4.76 -8.70
C PRO A 224 -0.86 -4.52 -8.49
N GLY A 225 -0.18 -5.44 -7.83
CA GLY A 225 1.22 -5.33 -7.44
C GLY A 225 1.47 -4.55 -6.14
N GLN A 226 0.45 -3.94 -5.54
CA GLN A 226 0.53 -3.38 -4.18
C GLN A 226 0.13 -4.45 -3.15
N SER A 227 0.47 -4.20 -1.88
CA SER A 227 0.06 -5.10 -0.80
C SER A 227 -1.35 -4.80 -0.32
N VAL A 228 -2.09 -5.86 0.05
CA VAL A 228 -3.23 -5.79 0.96
C VAL A 228 -2.81 -6.36 2.30
N VAL A 229 -3.17 -5.69 3.40
CA VAL A 229 -2.84 -6.12 4.76
C VAL A 229 -4.11 -6.23 5.58
N PHE A 230 -4.27 -7.36 6.28
CA PHE A 230 -5.47 -7.73 7.02
C PHE A 230 -5.27 -7.53 8.52
N TYR A 231 -6.33 -7.08 9.19
CA TYR A 231 -6.32 -6.77 10.62
C TYR A 231 -7.57 -7.30 11.32
N ASP A 232 -7.37 -7.72 12.56
CA ASP A 232 -8.44 -7.93 13.55
C ASP A 232 -8.22 -6.92 14.68
N GLY A 233 -8.99 -5.84 14.68
CA GLY A 233 -8.77 -4.70 15.55
C GLY A 233 -7.36 -4.12 15.44
N GLU A 234 -6.56 -4.25 16.49
CA GLU A 234 -5.15 -3.81 16.53
C GLU A 234 -4.17 -4.85 15.98
N VAL A 235 -4.58 -6.11 15.84
CA VAL A 235 -3.71 -7.21 15.43
C VAL A 235 -3.52 -7.20 13.91
N CYS A 236 -2.28 -7.08 13.46
CA CYS A 236 -1.92 -7.31 12.08
C CYS A 236 -1.82 -8.82 11.84
N LEU A 237 -2.74 -9.37 11.07
CA LEU A 237 -2.82 -10.81 10.80
C LEU A 237 -1.84 -11.25 9.71
N GLY A 238 -1.50 -10.37 8.78
CA GLY A 238 -0.68 -10.66 7.63
C GLY A 238 -1.16 -9.91 6.39
N GLY A 239 -0.64 -10.30 5.25
CA GLY A 239 -1.01 -9.66 3.98
C GLY A 239 -0.36 -10.32 2.78
N GLY A 240 -0.69 -9.85 1.59
CA GLY A 240 -0.18 -10.39 0.35
C GLY A 240 -0.24 -9.41 -0.81
N VAL A 241 0.07 -9.88 -1.99
CA VAL A 241 0.08 -9.08 -3.22
C VAL A 241 -1.32 -9.03 -3.83
N ILE A 242 -1.79 -7.85 -4.18
CA ILE A 242 -3.03 -7.66 -4.94
C ILE A 242 -2.77 -8.08 -6.39
N GLU A 243 -3.49 -9.07 -6.87
CA GLU A 243 -3.43 -9.54 -8.26
C GLU A 243 -4.48 -8.86 -9.13
N VAL A 244 -5.71 -8.80 -8.62
CA VAL A 244 -6.84 -8.27 -9.37
C VAL A 244 -7.62 -7.30 -8.48
N ALA A 245 -8.06 -6.20 -9.08
CA ALA A 245 -9.00 -5.25 -8.50
C ALA A 245 -10.35 -5.40 -9.23
N GLU A 246 -11.36 -5.95 -8.56
CA GLU A 246 -12.69 -6.17 -9.13
C GLU A 246 -13.53 -4.88 -9.06
N PRO A 247 -14.14 -4.45 -10.17
CA PRO A 247 -14.96 -3.24 -10.20
C PRO A 247 -16.10 -3.27 -9.17
N TRP A 248 -16.41 -2.11 -8.58
CA TRP A 248 -17.54 -1.97 -7.63
C TRP A 248 -18.90 -2.15 -8.29
N SER A 249 -19.05 -1.75 -9.54
CA SER A 249 -20.33 -1.82 -10.27
C SER A 249 -20.11 -2.09 -11.76
N SER A 250 -21.20 -2.39 -12.49
CA SER A 250 -21.13 -2.53 -13.95
C SER A 250 -20.65 -1.27 -14.68
N LYS A 251 -20.86 -0.08 -14.10
CA LYS A 251 -20.33 1.20 -14.60
C LYS A 251 -18.81 1.34 -14.37
N GLY A 252 -18.24 0.57 -13.45
CA GLY A 252 -16.81 0.51 -13.18
C GLY A 252 -16.08 -0.53 -14.01
N LYS A 253 -16.72 -1.24 -14.93
CA LYS A 253 -16.04 -2.17 -15.84
C LYS A 253 -15.02 -1.39 -16.66
N ARG A 254 -13.78 -1.80 -16.52
CA ARG A 254 -12.64 -1.35 -17.29
C ARG A 254 -12.58 -2.18 -18.58
N PRO A 255 -12.03 -1.64 -19.65
CA PRO A 255 -11.82 -2.41 -20.89
C PRO A 255 -10.92 -3.62 -20.66
#